data_deee00397fccd0fde674ae502432ae76
#
_entry.id   deee00397fccd0fde674ae502432ae76
#
_cell.length_a   1.000
_cell.length_b   1.000
_cell.length_c   1.000
_cell.angle_alpha   90.00
_cell.angle_beta   90.00
_cell.angle_gamma   90.00
#
_symmetry.space_group_name_H-M   'P 1'
#
loop_
_entity.id
_entity.type
_entity.pdbx_description
1 polymer ?
#
loop_
_entity_poly.entity_id
_entity_poly.type
_entity_poly.pdbx_seq_one_letter_code
_entity_poly.pdbx_strand_id
1 'polypeptide(L)'
;MTILKKIDPNEVYNLQDDKKRLEIIRNYPVSPNIKTENLKNDIPLPGTKEWFIAFEENKISYKVLRGKIKEVYMSGHNDFPEVSVESETETTIWMRLGEDKEYIKNRKIEIYYVEIPIKRKENGPLIKMVRYVVKIRIFD
;
A
#
# COMPACT_ATOMS: atom_id res chain seq x y z
N MET A 1 10.58 13.10 -12.17
CA MET A 1 9.18 12.71 -12.38
C MET A 1 8.86 11.46 -11.62
N THR A 2 7.78 11.47 -10.95
CA THR A 2 7.53 10.54 -9.88
C THR A 2 6.46 9.53 -10.23
N ILE A 3 6.52 8.39 -9.58
CA ILE A 3 5.63 7.26 -9.83
C ILE A 3 4.17 7.68 -9.68
N LEU A 4 3.85 8.52 -8.71
CA LEU A 4 2.47 8.85 -8.39
C LEU A 4 1.87 9.93 -9.28
N LYS A 5 2.67 10.83 -9.81
CA LYS A 5 2.19 11.94 -10.64
C LYS A 5 2.22 11.65 -12.14
N LYS A 6 2.90 10.59 -12.53
CA LYS A 6 3.01 10.21 -13.93
C LYS A 6 1.65 9.74 -14.46
N ILE A 7 1.24 10.26 -15.61
CA ILE A 7 0.05 9.75 -16.30
C ILE A 7 0.35 8.34 -16.78
N ASP A 8 -0.47 7.39 -16.34
CA ASP A 8 -0.26 5.97 -16.61
C ASP A 8 -1.59 5.33 -17.01
N PRO A 9 -1.73 4.88 -18.26
CA PRO A 9 -3.00 4.29 -18.73
C PRO A 9 -3.31 2.95 -18.03
N ASN A 10 -2.33 2.33 -17.41
CA ASN A 10 -2.53 1.05 -16.72
C ASN A 10 -2.77 1.23 -15.21
N GLU A 11 -2.81 2.47 -14.75
CA GLU A 11 -3.06 2.74 -13.34
C GLU A 11 -4.52 2.48 -13.01
N VAL A 12 -4.76 1.63 -12.00
CA VAL A 12 -6.10 1.36 -11.51
C VAL A 12 -6.33 1.95 -10.13
N TYR A 13 -5.27 2.32 -9.44
CA TYR A 13 -5.35 2.92 -8.11
C TYR A 13 -4.18 3.84 -7.85
N ASN A 14 -4.46 4.97 -7.22
CA ASN A 14 -3.45 5.91 -6.74
C ASN A 14 -3.91 6.48 -5.40
N LEU A 15 -3.11 6.28 -4.37
CA LEU A 15 -3.45 6.72 -3.01
C LEU A 15 -3.68 8.23 -2.92
N GLN A 16 -2.98 9.03 -3.72
CA GLN A 16 -3.17 10.49 -3.71
C GLN A 16 -4.60 10.91 -4.03
N ASP A 17 -5.33 10.10 -4.80
CA ASP A 17 -6.69 10.39 -5.22
C ASP A 17 -7.74 9.75 -4.31
N ASP A 18 -7.32 8.96 -3.34
CA ASP A 18 -8.21 8.24 -2.44
C ASP A 18 -8.38 8.98 -1.12
N LYS A 19 -9.25 9.96 -1.13
CA LYS A 19 -9.48 10.83 0.03
C LYS A 19 -9.94 10.06 1.28
N LYS A 20 -10.78 9.06 1.09
CA LYS A 20 -11.29 8.24 2.17
C LYS A 20 -10.18 7.48 2.88
N ARG A 21 -9.32 6.86 2.09
CA ARG A 21 -8.20 6.09 2.63
C ARG A 21 -7.16 6.99 3.28
N LEU A 22 -6.91 8.14 2.71
CA LEU A 22 -6.00 9.12 3.29
C LEU A 22 -6.49 9.57 4.67
N GLU A 23 -7.79 9.78 4.80
CA GLU A 23 -8.37 10.14 6.09
C GLU A 23 -8.18 9.02 7.11
N ILE A 24 -8.44 7.78 6.72
CA ILE A 24 -8.21 6.62 7.59
C ILE A 24 -6.75 6.53 8.01
N ILE A 25 -5.84 6.69 7.09
CA ILE A 25 -4.40 6.62 7.36
C ILE A 25 -3.96 7.71 8.33
N ARG A 26 -4.44 8.94 8.11
CA ARG A 26 -4.09 10.08 8.98
C ARG A 26 -4.62 9.92 10.40
N ASN A 27 -5.80 9.30 10.53
CA ASN A 27 -6.45 9.11 11.82
C ASN A 27 -6.08 7.79 12.47
N TYR A 28 -5.35 6.95 11.77
CA TYR A 28 -4.84 5.72 12.35
C TYR A 28 -3.94 6.14 13.53
N PRO A 29 -4.18 5.61 14.74
CA PRO A 29 -3.36 6.01 15.88
C PRO A 29 -1.94 5.54 15.63
N VAL A 30 -1.20 6.38 14.97
CA VAL A 30 0.24 6.27 14.97
C VAL A 30 0.62 6.56 16.41
N SER A 31 0.83 5.52 17.17
CA SER A 31 1.33 5.68 18.52
C SER A 31 2.53 6.60 18.46
N PRO A 32 2.58 7.64 19.29
CA PRO A 32 3.78 8.48 19.38
C PRO A 32 5.03 7.67 19.72
N ASN A 33 4.85 6.42 20.06
CA ASN A 33 5.92 5.47 20.31
C ASN A 33 6.35 4.69 19.07
N ILE A 34 5.82 5.00 17.88
CA ILE A 34 6.37 4.50 16.62
C ILE A 34 7.67 5.23 16.29
N LYS A 35 8.43 5.50 17.25
CA LYS A 35 9.83 5.76 17.03
C LYS A 35 10.52 4.42 17.05
N THR A 36 10.35 3.67 15.99
CA THR A 36 11.32 2.65 15.75
C THR A 36 12.63 3.39 15.55
N GLU A 37 13.65 2.93 16.19
CA GLU A 37 14.99 3.49 16.08
C GLU A 37 15.47 3.63 14.63
N ASN A 38 14.77 2.97 13.71
CA ASN A 38 15.10 2.97 12.29
C ASN A 38 14.31 3.99 11.47
N LEU A 39 13.31 4.63 12.05
CA LEU A 39 12.62 5.72 11.37
C LEU A 39 13.31 7.00 11.78
N LYS A 40 13.97 7.60 10.81
CA LYS A 40 14.51 8.94 11.01
C LYS A 40 13.37 9.84 11.48
N ASN A 41 13.63 10.60 12.53
CA ASN A 41 12.64 11.47 13.18
C ASN A 41 12.06 12.55 12.26
N ASP A 42 12.54 12.64 11.03
CA ASP A 42 12.16 13.66 10.06
C ASP A 42 11.24 13.13 8.95
N ILE A 43 10.80 11.86 9.02
CA ILE A 43 9.87 11.33 8.05
C ILE A 43 8.46 11.79 8.42
N PRO A 44 7.75 12.49 7.51
CA PRO A 44 6.39 12.94 7.78
C PRO A 44 5.43 11.77 8.02
N LEU A 45 4.31 12.06 8.65
CA LEU A 45 3.26 11.07 8.87
C LEU A 45 2.67 10.59 7.54
N PRO A 46 2.43 9.29 7.40
CA PRO A 46 1.85 8.74 6.17
C PRO A 46 0.54 9.42 5.79
N GLY A 47 0.35 9.63 4.49
CA GLY A 47 -0.88 10.19 3.96
C GLY A 47 -0.98 11.71 4.03
N THR A 48 0.00 12.38 4.60
CA THR A 48 0.03 13.85 4.62
C THR A 48 0.65 14.38 3.33
N LYS A 49 0.42 15.66 3.06
CA LYS A 49 1.03 16.33 1.91
C LYS A 49 2.55 16.24 1.98
N GLU A 50 3.11 16.44 3.15
CA GLU A 50 4.54 16.38 3.39
C GLU A 50 5.09 14.97 3.13
N TRP A 51 4.32 13.95 3.45
CA TRP A 51 4.70 12.57 3.19
C TRP A 51 4.81 12.30 1.68
N PHE A 52 3.82 12.79 0.91
CA PHE A 52 3.87 12.62 -0.55
C PHE A 52 5.04 13.39 -1.17
N ILE A 53 5.34 14.57 -0.65
CA ILE A 53 6.52 15.32 -1.12
C ILE A 53 7.78 14.53 -0.84
N ALA A 54 7.92 13.97 0.35
CA ALA A 54 9.07 13.14 0.70
C ALA A 54 9.15 11.87 -0.17
N PHE A 55 8.01 11.25 -0.47
CA PHE A 55 7.93 10.12 -1.38
C PHE A 55 8.47 10.49 -2.77
N GLU A 56 8.03 11.62 -3.29
CA GLU A 56 8.43 12.15 -4.58
C GLU A 56 9.92 12.50 -4.65
N GLU A 57 10.50 12.90 -3.52
CA GLU A 57 11.91 13.23 -3.42
C GLU A 57 12.79 12.03 -3.10
N ASN A 58 12.24 10.82 -3.19
CA ASN A 58 12.95 9.57 -2.90
C ASN A 58 13.45 9.45 -1.46
N LYS A 59 12.81 10.13 -0.55
CA LYS A 59 13.15 10.06 0.88
C LYS A 59 12.43 8.91 1.60
N ILE A 60 11.45 8.31 0.94
CA ILE A 60 10.68 7.19 1.48
C ILE A 60 10.89 5.99 0.57
N SER A 61 11.37 4.89 1.14
CA SER A 61 11.57 3.65 0.40
C SER A 61 10.24 2.95 0.18
N TYR A 62 10.06 2.38 -1.02
CA TYR A 62 8.88 1.60 -1.33
C TYR A 62 9.27 0.30 -2.00
N LYS A 63 8.35 -0.64 -1.99
CA LYS A 63 8.52 -1.93 -2.64
C LYS A 63 7.53 -2.09 -3.78
N VAL A 64 7.87 -2.92 -4.74
CA VAL A 64 7.00 -3.23 -5.87
C VAL A 64 6.81 -4.74 -5.92
N LEU A 65 5.56 -5.18 -5.80
CA LEU A 65 5.21 -6.57 -6.04
C LEU A 65 4.78 -6.70 -7.50
N ARG A 66 5.42 -7.58 -8.24
CA ARG A 66 5.07 -7.90 -9.62
C ARG A 66 4.61 -9.34 -9.72
N GLY A 67 3.45 -9.54 -10.31
CA GLY A 67 2.91 -10.89 -10.44
C GLY A 67 1.70 -10.95 -11.36
N LYS A 68 0.93 -12.02 -11.20
CA LYS A 68 -0.32 -12.24 -11.94
C LYS A 68 -1.46 -12.38 -10.95
N ILE A 69 -2.63 -11.92 -11.35
CA ILE A 69 -3.84 -12.11 -10.58
C ILE A 69 -4.21 -13.60 -10.65
N LYS A 70 -4.23 -14.25 -9.51
CA LYS A 70 -4.55 -15.68 -9.41
C LYS A 70 -6.03 -15.92 -9.14
N GLU A 71 -6.58 -15.22 -8.14
CA GLU A 71 -7.98 -15.34 -7.77
C GLU A 71 -8.54 -13.98 -7.42
N VAL A 72 -9.80 -13.77 -7.77
CA VAL A 72 -10.56 -12.58 -7.42
C VAL A 72 -11.78 -13.05 -6.63
N TYR A 73 -11.94 -12.57 -5.40
CA TYR A 73 -12.97 -13.08 -4.51
C TYR A 73 -13.32 -12.07 -3.43
N MET A 74 -14.37 -12.37 -2.67
CA MET A 74 -14.71 -11.64 -1.46
C MET A 74 -14.16 -12.42 -0.28
N SER A 75 -13.61 -11.73 0.72
CA SER A 75 -13.11 -12.40 1.91
C SER A 75 -14.28 -13.05 2.68
N GLY A 76 -14.01 -14.18 3.30
CA GLY A 76 -15.02 -14.89 4.10
C GLY A 76 -15.41 -14.18 5.39
N HIS A 77 -14.70 -13.14 5.76
CA HIS A 77 -14.97 -12.29 6.91
C HIS A 77 -15.23 -10.87 6.44
N ASN A 78 -16.37 -10.30 6.79
CA ASN A 78 -16.74 -8.92 6.51
C ASN A 78 -16.87 -8.57 5.01
N ASP A 79 -16.90 -9.53 4.13
CA ASP A 79 -17.12 -9.34 2.68
C ASP A 79 -16.26 -8.26 2.05
N PHE A 80 -14.97 -8.24 2.38
CA PHE A 80 -14.04 -7.33 1.74
C PHE A 80 -13.59 -7.86 0.37
N PRO A 81 -13.51 -7.00 -0.64
CA PRO A 81 -13.00 -7.41 -1.94
C PRO A 81 -11.49 -7.65 -1.84
N GLU A 82 -11.07 -8.87 -2.16
CA GLU A 82 -9.67 -9.25 -2.12
C GLU A 82 -9.21 -9.84 -3.44
N VAL A 83 -7.91 -9.87 -3.62
CA VAL A 83 -7.26 -10.47 -4.78
C VAL A 83 -6.03 -11.22 -4.29
N SER A 84 -5.82 -12.43 -4.82
CA SER A 84 -4.57 -13.12 -4.60
C SER A 84 -3.65 -12.91 -5.80
N VAL A 85 -2.41 -12.59 -5.51
CA VAL A 85 -1.39 -12.28 -6.51
C VAL A 85 -0.28 -13.32 -6.40
N GLU A 86 0.00 -13.98 -7.51
CA GLU A 86 1.07 -14.96 -7.60
C GLU A 86 2.30 -14.28 -8.20
N SER A 87 3.36 -14.22 -7.41
CA SER A 87 4.68 -13.79 -7.87
C SER A 87 5.57 -15.00 -8.07
N GLU A 88 6.82 -14.79 -8.46
CA GLU A 88 7.76 -15.87 -8.67
C GLU A 88 8.05 -16.69 -7.40
N THR A 89 7.88 -16.08 -6.24
CA THR A 89 8.29 -16.69 -4.97
C THR A 89 7.14 -17.08 -4.07
N GLU A 90 5.99 -16.42 -4.20
CA GLU A 90 4.89 -16.62 -3.24
C GLU A 90 3.57 -16.13 -3.80
N THR A 91 2.49 -16.51 -3.12
CA THR A 91 1.16 -15.95 -3.36
C THR A 91 0.79 -15.10 -2.17
N THR A 92 0.39 -13.85 -2.45
CA THR A 92 0.01 -12.89 -1.41
C THR A 92 -1.40 -12.38 -1.64
N ILE A 93 -2.05 -11.95 -0.56
CA ILE A 93 -3.43 -11.46 -0.60
C ILE A 93 -3.42 -9.95 -0.40
N TRP A 94 -4.18 -9.26 -1.22
CA TRP A 94 -4.28 -7.80 -1.21
C TRP A 94 -5.74 -7.37 -1.32
N MET A 95 -6.04 -6.19 -0.83
CA MET A 95 -7.33 -5.58 -1.02
C MET A 95 -7.44 -5.04 -2.44
N ARG A 96 -8.59 -5.25 -3.09
CA ARG A 96 -8.84 -4.67 -4.41
C ARG A 96 -9.19 -3.20 -4.25
N LEU A 97 -8.27 -2.33 -4.63
CA LEU A 97 -8.44 -0.88 -4.55
C LEU A 97 -8.62 -0.31 -5.95
N GLY A 98 -9.37 0.77 -6.06
CA GLY A 98 -9.57 1.47 -7.33
C GLY A 98 -10.58 0.78 -8.24
N GLU A 99 -10.24 0.69 -9.52
CA GLU A 99 -11.14 0.18 -10.57
C GLU A 99 -11.34 -1.33 -10.49
N ASP A 100 -12.39 -1.75 -9.80
CA ASP A 100 -12.66 -3.17 -9.52
C ASP A 100 -12.73 -4.03 -10.79
N LYS A 101 -13.28 -3.50 -11.88
CA LYS A 101 -13.42 -4.23 -13.14
C LYS A 101 -12.12 -4.65 -13.79
N GLU A 102 -11.01 -4.03 -13.41
CA GLU A 102 -9.70 -4.36 -13.98
C GLU A 102 -9.07 -5.60 -13.34
N TYR A 103 -9.58 -6.04 -12.19
CA TYR A 103 -9.05 -7.23 -11.51
C TYR A 103 -9.59 -8.49 -12.17
N ILE A 104 -8.89 -8.94 -13.19
CA ILE A 104 -9.26 -10.10 -13.99
C ILE A 104 -8.16 -11.15 -13.86
N LYS A 105 -8.57 -12.40 -13.62
CA LYS A 105 -7.65 -13.53 -13.49
C LYS A 105 -6.68 -13.61 -14.67
N ASN A 106 -5.42 -13.85 -14.35
CA ASN A 106 -4.28 -13.99 -15.26
C ASN A 106 -3.71 -12.68 -15.83
N ARG A 107 -4.31 -11.54 -15.52
CA ARG A 107 -3.70 -10.27 -15.89
C ARG A 107 -2.47 -10.00 -15.01
N LYS A 108 -1.52 -9.25 -15.55
CA LYS A 108 -0.34 -8.84 -14.79
C LYS A 108 -0.70 -7.68 -13.87
N ILE A 109 -0.13 -7.69 -12.70
CA ILE A 109 -0.38 -6.66 -11.69
C ILE A 109 0.94 -6.22 -11.06
N GLU A 110 1.04 -4.91 -10.82
CA GLU A 110 2.13 -4.32 -10.05
C GLU A 110 1.54 -3.52 -8.90
N ILE A 111 1.99 -3.82 -7.70
CA ILE A 111 1.54 -3.12 -6.50
C ILE A 111 2.73 -2.39 -5.89
N TYR A 112 2.64 -1.07 -5.81
CA TYR A 112 3.64 -0.23 -5.17
C TYR A 112 3.17 0.05 -3.74
N TYR A 113 3.98 -0.29 -2.76
CA TYR A 113 3.58 -0.16 -1.37
C TYR A 113 4.76 0.22 -0.48
N VAL A 114 4.42 0.86 0.63
CA VAL A 114 5.38 1.23 1.68
C VAL A 114 5.10 0.37 2.89
N GLU A 115 6.14 -0.25 3.44
CA GLU A 115 6.01 -0.99 4.69
C GLU A 115 6.41 -0.10 5.85
N ILE A 116 5.51 0.04 6.81
CA ILE A 116 5.74 0.87 7.97
C ILE A 116 5.67 0.00 9.21
N PRO A 117 6.73 -0.03 10.03
CA PRO A 117 6.69 -0.78 11.28
C PRO A 117 5.80 -0.07 12.29
N ILE A 118 4.89 -0.81 12.87
CA ILE A 118 4.04 -0.33 13.96
C ILE A 118 4.42 -1.09 15.22
N LYS A 119 4.77 -0.36 16.27
CA LYS A 119 5.03 -0.98 17.55
C LYS A 119 3.69 -1.39 18.17
N ARG A 120 3.59 -2.67 18.53
CA ARG A 120 2.38 -3.17 19.16
C ARG A 120 2.17 -2.49 20.51
N LYS A 121 0.97 -1.96 20.73
CA LYS A 121 0.59 -1.42 22.05
C LYS A 121 0.78 -2.46 23.14
N GLU A 122 1.24 -2.04 24.24
CA GLU A 122 1.05 -2.63 25.56
C GLU A 122 1.98 -3.72 26.02
N ASN A 123 2.43 -4.69 25.25
CA ASN A 123 3.10 -5.83 25.82
C ASN A 123 4.40 -6.24 25.18
N GLY A 124 5.09 -5.32 24.59
CA GLY A 124 6.39 -5.71 24.23
C GLY A 124 6.86 -5.35 22.84
N PRO A 125 7.96 -5.95 22.49
CA PRO A 125 8.79 -5.49 21.38
C PRO A 125 8.32 -5.93 19.99
N LEU A 126 7.11 -6.48 19.85
CA LEU A 126 6.66 -6.98 18.55
C LEU A 126 6.32 -5.84 17.62
N ILE A 127 7.16 -5.65 16.64
CA ILE A 127 6.95 -4.70 15.56
C ILE A 127 6.12 -5.39 14.50
N LYS A 128 4.93 -4.85 14.21
CA LYS A 128 4.11 -5.30 13.12
C LYS A 128 4.37 -4.41 11.91
N MET A 129 4.60 -5.00 10.75
CA MET A 129 4.72 -4.24 9.52
C MET A 129 3.35 -4.03 8.91
N VAL A 130 3.01 -2.78 8.61
CA VAL A 130 1.79 -2.43 7.89
C VAL A 130 2.15 -1.98 6.50
N ARG A 131 1.42 -2.47 5.50
CA ARG A 131 1.63 -2.11 4.11
C ARG A 131 0.64 -1.05 3.71
N TYR A 132 1.14 0.09 3.25
CA TYR A 132 0.31 1.11 2.64
C TYR A 132 0.50 1.07 1.14
N VAL A 133 -0.55 0.65 0.42
CA VAL A 133 -0.53 0.61 -1.03
C VAL A 133 -0.62 2.03 -1.55
N VAL A 134 0.32 2.42 -2.38
CA VAL A 134 0.35 3.79 -2.95
C VAL A 134 -0.08 3.82 -4.40
N LYS A 135 0.11 2.74 -5.15
CA LYS A 135 -0.27 2.67 -6.56
C LYS A 135 -0.47 1.21 -6.97
N ILE A 136 -1.44 0.96 -7.83
CA ILE A 136 -1.64 -0.35 -8.46
C ILE A 136 -1.77 -0.15 -9.96
N ARG A 137 -1.05 -0.99 -10.73
CA ARG A 137 -1.12 -1.07 -12.18
C ARG A 137 -1.57 -2.47 -12.58
N ILE A 138 -2.49 -2.55 -13.53
CA ILE A 138 -2.93 -3.84 -14.10
C ILE A 138 -2.84 -3.74 -15.62
N PHE A 139 -2.26 -4.74 -16.25
CA PHE A 139 -2.05 -4.74 -17.69
C PHE A 139 -1.95 -6.17 -18.23
N ASP A 140 -2.04 -6.30 -19.53
CA ASP A 140 -1.99 -7.61 -20.21
C ASP A 140 -0.58 -8.14 -20.42
#